data_99ab34c5bb3e74b8b6cd9ffb2dc139b4
#
_entry.id   99ab34c5bb3e74b8b6cd9ffb2dc139b4
#
_cell.length_a   1.000
_cell.length_b   1.000
_cell.length_c   1.000
_cell.angle_alpha   90.00
_cell.angle_beta   90.00
_cell.angle_gamma   90.00
#
_symmetry.space_group_name_H-M   'P 1'
#
loop_
_entity.id
_entity.type
_entity.pdbx_description
1 polymer ?
#
loop_
_entity_poly.entity_id
_entity_poly.type
_entity_poly.pdbx_seq_one_letter_code
_entity_poly.pdbx_strand_id
1 'polypeptide(L)'
;MKLSPSDQKTVNDFFREHVDRSYKTPMNCIRMNVDHTSAHRVRIFEICNLLIDSKIPFWTEVRMKNGCIPDILAPTHISRFIEVLGTETPGDFFSKKFHKYESCGFSEKDFLLVDAKVELQAQELW
;
A
#
# COMPACT_ATOMS: atom_id res chain seq x y z
N MET A 1 -8.46 15.01 6.70
CA MET A 1 -7.82 14.42 7.91
C MET A 1 -6.56 15.20 8.26
N LYS A 2 -6.40 15.53 9.52
CA LYS A 2 -5.18 16.17 10.01
C LYS A 2 -4.36 15.15 10.80
N LEU A 3 -3.09 14.98 10.41
CA LEU A 3 -2.21 14.04 11.08
C LEU A 3 -1.64 14.63 12.37
N SER A 4 -1.36 13.77 13.35
CA SER A 4 -0.60 14.18 14.53
C SER A 4 0.81 14.60 14.09
N PRO A 5 1.53 15.42 14.88
CA PRO A 5 2.93 15.77 14.55
C PRO A 5 3.82 14.54 14.36
N SER A 6 3.62 13.51 15.18
CA SER A 6 4.39 12.26 15.09
C SER A 6 4.12 11.54 13.77
N ASP A 7 2.86 11.39 13.39
CA ASP A 7 2.48 10.74 12.14
C ASP A 7 2.93 11.55 10.94
N GLN A 8 2.81 12.88 11.00
CA GLN A 8 3.29 13.76 9.93
C GLN A 8 4.79 13.61 9.71
N LYS A 9 5.55 13.48 10.79
CA LYS A 9 6.99 13.24 10.69
C LYS A 9 7.30 11.90 10.04
N THR A 10 6.61 10.85 10.47
CA THR A 10 6.75 9.50 9.88
C THR A 10 6.48 9.53 8.38
N VAL A 11 5.39 10.17 7.97
CA VAL A 11 5.00 10.30 6.56
C VAL A 11 6.06 11.09 5.79
N ASN A 12 6.48 12.24 6.31
CA ASN A 12 7.46 13.09 5.64
C ASN A 12 8.80 12.37 5.45
N ASP A 13 9.27 11.68 6.49
CA ASP A 13 10.54 10.94 6.43
C ASP A 13 10.44 9.79 5.41
N PHE A 14 9.32 9.06 5.42
CA PHE A 14 9.11 7.97 4.48
C PHE A 14 9.13 8.46 3.02
N PHE A 15 8.39 9.53 2.73
CA PHE A 15 8.32 10.08 1.37
C PHE A 15 9.70 10.58 0.91
N ARG A 16 10.42 11.28 1.79
CA ARG A 16 11.76 11.79 1.46
C ARG A 16 12.73 10.65 1.13
N GLU A 17 12.68 9.55 1.88
CA GLU A 17 13.61 8.44 1.72
C GLU A 17 13.26 7.51 0.56
N HIS A 18 11.97 7.26 0.32
CA HIS A 18 11.55 6.13 -0.51
C HIS A 18 10.67 6.48 -1.70
N VAL A 19 10.04 7.64 -1.74
CA VAL A 19 9.09 7.99 -2.79
C VAL A 19 9.74 8.90 -3.83
N ASP A 20 9.45 8.62 -5.12
CA ASP A 20 9.92 9.46 -6.22
C ASP A 20 9.36 10.87 -6.09
N ARG A 21 10.22 11.88 -6.06
CA ARG A 21 9.85 13.28 -5.84
C ARG A 21 8.98 13.86 -6.95
N SER A 22 9.07 13.31 -8.17
CA SER A 22 8.26 13.78 -9.28
C SER A 22 6.81 13.33 -9.17
N TYR A 23 6.53 12.39 -8.27
CA TYR A 23 5.23 11.77 -8.13
C TYR A 23 4.49 12.36 -6.93
N LYS A 24 3.45 13.14 -7.20
CA LYS A 24 2.65 13.79 -6.15
C LYS A 24 1.22 13.29 -6.22
N THR A 25 0.85 12.40 -5.31
CA THR A 25 -0.52 11.94 -5.17
C THR A 25 -1.11 12.48 -3.88
N PRO A 26 -2.40 12.89 -3.87
CA PRO A 26 -3.03 13.35 -2.64
C PRO A 26 -3.21 12.20 -1.63
N MET A 27 -3.12 12.56 -0.35
CA MET A 27 -3.43 11.64 0.73
C MET A 27 -4.91 11.23 0.68
N ASN A 28 -5.18 9.97 0.98
CA ASN A 28 -6.54 9.41 1.07
C ASN A 28 -7.35 9.52 -0.22
N CYS A 29 -6.69 9.54 -1.36
CA CYS A 29 -7.33 9.50 -2.67
C CYS A 29 -7.10 8.15 -3.32
N ILE A 30 -8.16 7.54 -3.82
CA ILE A 30 -8.09 6.25 -4.49
C ILE A 30 -8.01 6.49 -6.00
N ARG A 31 -6.91 6.05 -6.62
CA ARG A 31 -6.75 6.07 -8.07
C ARG A 31 -6.99 4.66 -8.60
N MET A 32 -7.93 4.56 -9.53
CA MET A 32 -8.23 3.28 -10.18
C MET A 32 -7.27 3.04 -11.33
N ASN A 33 -6.68 1.86 -11.35
CA ASN A 33 -5.81 1.43 -12.44
C ASN A 33 -6.63 0.61 -13.43
N VAL A 34 -6.68 1.06 -14.69
CA VAL A 34 -7.48 0.41 -15.75
C VAL A 34 -6.96 -0.98 -16.09
N ASP A 35 -5.68 -1.26 -15.81
CA ASP A 35 -5.08 -2.57 -16.06
C ASP A 35 -5.40 -3.60 -14.97
N HIS A 36 -5.95 -3.17 -13.84
CA HIS A 36 -6.40 -4.08 -12.79
C HIS A 36 -7.76 -4.68 -13.17
N THR A 37 -8.03 -5.91 -12.70
CA THR A 37 -9.35 -6.50 -12.84
C THR A 37 -10.36 -5.78 -11.95
N SER A 38 -11.66 -5.95 -12.23
CA SER A 38 -12.71 -5.38 -11.40
C SER A 38 -12.60 -5.87 -9.95
N ALA A 39 -12.35 -7.16 -9.74
CA ALA A 39 -12.19 -7.72 -8.40
C ALA A 39 -11.01 -7.06 -7.65
N HIS A 40 -9.91 -6.80 -8.34
CA HIS A 40 -8.74 -6.12 -7.77
C HIS A 40 -9.11 -4.69 -7.35
N ARG A 41 -9.76 -3.93 -8.24
CA ARG A 41 -10.17 -2.54 -7.95
C ARG A 41 -11.14 -2.45 -6.79
N VAL A 42 -12.13 -3.36 -6.75
CA VAL A 42 -13.12 -3.39 -5.66
C VAL A 42 -12.42 -3.65 -4.32
N ARG A 43 -11.47 -4.59 -4.30
CA ARG A 43 -10.75 -4.91 -3.06
C ARG A 43 -9.92 -3.74 -2.57
N ILE A 44 -9.23 -3.03 -3.47
CA ILE A 44 -8.49 -1.82 -3.11
C ILE A 44 -9.43 -0.79 -2.46
N PHE A 45 -10.60 -0.58 -3.07
CA PHE A 45 -11.59 0.35 -2.52
C PHE A 45 -12.01 -0.05 -1.10
N GLU A 46 -12.32 -1.32 -0.90
CA GLU A 46 -12.77 -1.82 0.42
C GLU A 46 -11.70 -1.61 1.51
N ILE A 47 -10.43 -1.92 1.18
CA ILE A 47 -9.31 -1.72 2.11
C ILE A 47 -9.15 -0.24 2.44
N CYS A 48 -9.14 0.62 1.43
CA CYS A 48 -9.01 2.06 1.63
C CYS A 48 -10.15 2.62 2.48
N ASN A 49 -11.36 2.12 2.28
CA ASN A 49 -12.51 2.52 3.09
C ASN A 49 -12.32 2.17 4.56
N LEU A 50 -11.79 0.98 4.86
CA LEU A 50 -11.47 0.59 6.23
C LEU A 50 -10.36 1.46 6.84
N LEU A 51 -9.35 1.82 6.05
CA LEU A 51 -8.28 2.70 6.50
C LEU A 51 -8.80 4.10 6.84
N ILE A 52 -9.72 4.63 6.02
CA ILE A 52 -10.38 5.91 6.29
C ILE A 52 -11.13 5.85 7.62
N ASP A 53 -11.93 4.79 7.83
CA ASP A 53 -12.69 4.62 9.06
C ASP A 53 -11.79 4.53 10.29
N SER A 54 -10.60 3.98 10.14
CA SER A 54 -9.61 3.85 11.21
C SER A 54 -8.66 5.05 11.31
N LYS A 55 -8.87 6.08 10.49
CA LYS A 55 -8.07 7.31 10.46
C LYS A 55 -6.59 7.06 10.16
N ILE A 56 -6.32 6.10 9.29
CA ILE A 56 -4.97 5.79 8.84
C ILE A 56 -4.75 6.42 7.47
N PRO A 57 -3.76 7.31 7.32
CA PRO A 57 -3.47 7.92 6.03
C PRO A 57 -2.91 6.90 5.05
N PHE A 58 -3.33 6.97 3.79
CA PHE A 58 -2.85 6.10 2.74
C PHE A 58 -2.69 6.86 1.42
N TRP A 59 -1.95 6.23 0.52
CA TRP A 59 -1.76 6.71 -0.86
C TRP A 59 -1.88 5.53 -1.80
N THR A 60 -2.43 5.76 -2.99
CA THR A 60 -2.51 4.75 -4.05
C THR A 60 -1.72 5.22 -5.27
N GLU A 61 -1.23 4.27 -6.07
CA GLU A 61 -0.49 4.54 -7.31
C GLU A 61 0.75 5.43 -7.10
N VAL A 62 1.41 5.31 -5.95
CA VAL A 62 2.62 6.05 -5.65
C VAL A 62 3.83 5.31 -6.21
N ARG A 63 4.67 6.03 -6.96
CA ARG A 63 5.91 5.46 -7.45
C ARG A 63 7.01 5.60 -6.40
N MET A 64 7.61 4.48 -6.05
CA MET A 64 8.78 4.44 -5.18
C MET A 64 10.06 4.73 -5.95
N LYS A 65 11.12 5.15 -5.25
CA LYS A 65 12.43 5.40 -5.88
C LYS A 65 12.99 4.15 -6.56
N ASN A 66 12.65 2.96 -6.06
CA ASN A 66 13.06 1.69 -6.66
C ASN A 66 12.26 1.32 -7.92
N GLY A 67 11.31 2.16 -8.34
CA GLY A 67 10.46 1.94 -9.51
C GLY A 67 9.21 1.14 -9.23
N CYS A 68 9.03 0.62 -8.03
CA CYS A 68 7.82 -0.13 -7.67
C CYS A 68 6.63 0.81 -7.44
N ILE A 69 5.44 0.32 -7.73
CA ILE A 69 4.18 1.03 -7.48
C ILE A 69 3.29 0.11 -6.64
N PRO A 70 3.37 0.20 -5.30
CA PRO A 70 2.50 -0.62 -4.45
C PRO A 70 1.03 -0.25 -4.65
N ASP A 71 0.15 -1.21 -4.44
CA ASP A 71 -1.29 -0.96 -4.55
C ASP A 71 -1.73 0.11 -3.54
N ILE A 72 -1.34 -0.06 -2.28
CA ILE A 72 -1.66 0.88 -1.21
C ILE A 72 -0.41 1.10 -0.35
N LEU A 73 -0.07 2.35 -0.14
CA LEU A 73 1.02 2.77 0.75
C LEU A 73 0.42 3.41 2.00
N ALA A 74 0.73 2.89 3.17
CA ALA A 74 0.25 3.39 4.46
C ALA A 74 1.42 3.49 5.46
N PRO A 75 2.24 4.56 5.40
CA PRO A 75 3.50 4.63 6.15
C PRO A 75 3.36 4.52 7.67
N THR A 76 2.19 4.85 8.24
CA THR A 76 1.97 4.76 9.68
C THR A 76 1.30 3.45 10.11
N HIS A 77 0.90 2.62 9.15
CA HIS A 77 0.30 1.31 9.43
C HIS A 77 1.40 0.29 9.76
N ILE A 78 1.07 -0.73 10.53
CA ILE A 78 2.02 -1.80 10.85
C ILE A 78 2.54 -2.50 9.60
N SER A 79 1.69 -2.66 8.60
CA SER A 79 2.08 -3.12 7.26
C SER A 79 2.07 -1.91 6.34
N ARG A 80 3.24 -1.36 6.02
CA ARG A 80 3.34 -0.13 5.24
C ARG A 80 2.91 -0.28 3.79
N PHE A 81 2.97 -1.51 3.26
CA PHE A 81 2.54 -1.83 1.90
C PHE A 81 1.42 -2.85 1.95
N ILE A 82 0.30 -2.54 1.31
CA ILE A 82 -0.82 -3.48 1.19
C ILE A 82 -0.97 -3.80 -0.29
N GLU A 83 -0.78 -5.06 -0.63
CA GLU A 83 -0.86 -5.54 -2.01
C GLU A 83 -2.06 -6.45 -2.17
N VAL A 84 -2.83 -6.23 -3.23
CA VAL A 84 -3.98 -7.06 -3.55
C VAL A 84 -3.58 -8.06 -4.63
N LEU A 85 -3.71 -9.35 -4.32
CA LEU A 85 -3.31 -10.42 -5.22
C LEU A 85 -4.54 -10.89 -6.02
N GLY A 86 -4.40 -10.92 -7.35
CA GLY A 86 -5.42 -11.48 -8.24
C GLY A 86 -5.21 -12.97 -8.42
N THR A 87 -4.44 -13.35 -9.45
CA THR A 87 -4.13 -14.75 -9.74
C THR A 87 -2.82 -15.21 -9.11
N GLU A 88 -1.95 -14.28 -8.72
CA GLU A 88 -0.68 -14.65 -8.09
C GLU A 88 -0.89 -15.07 -6.63
N THR A 89 -0.01 -15.97 -6.16
CA THR A 89 0.01 -16.40 -4.77
C THR A 89 0.97 -15.53 -3.96
N PRO A 90 0.90 -15.55 -2.60
CA PRO A 90 1.92 -14.89 -1.78
C PRO A 90 3.34 -15.33 -2.13
N GLY A 91 3.54 -16.62 -2.41
CA GLY A 91 4.84 -17.13 -2.84
C GLY A 91 5.33 -16.50 -4.13
N ASP A 92 4.43 -16.30 -5.11
CA ASP A 92 4.76 -15.62 -6.37
C ASP A 92 5.18 -14.18 -6.11
N PHE A 93 4.47 -13.46 -5.25
CA PHE A 93 4.82 -12.09 -4.91
C PHE A 93 6.23 -12.00 -4.31
N PHE A 94 6.52 -12.82 -3.30
CA PHE A 94 7.82 -12.78 -2.63
C PHE A 94 8.96 -13.24 -3.52
N SER A 95 8.72 -14.18 -4.43
CA SER A 95 9.77 -14.66 -5.33
C SER A 95 10.04 -13.70 -6.49
N LYS A 96 9.05 -12.93 -6.95
CA LYS A 96 9.17 -12.11 -8.17
C LYS A 96 9.29 -10.61 -7.90
N LYS A 97 8.64 -10.08 -6.88
CA LYS A 97 8.53 -8.63 -6.66
C LYS A 97 9.23 -8.13 -5.42
N PHE A 98 9.34 -8.95 -4.40
CA PHE A 98 9.84 -8.53 -3.09
C PHE A 98 11.30 -8.08 -3.10
N HIS A 99 12.14 -8.65 -3.96
CA HIS A 99 13.58 -8.37 -3.96
C HIS A 99 13.90 -6.87 -4.15
N LYS A 100 13.08 -6.14 -4.90
CA LYS A 100 13.26 -4.70 -5.11
C LYS A 100 13.01 -3.92 -3.83
N TYR A 101 12.10 -4.38 -3.00
CA TYR A 101 11.82 -3.76 -1.71
C TYR A 101 12.88 -4.13 -0.68
N GLU A 102 13.30 -5.40 -0.69
CA GLU A 102 14.32 -5.88 0.23
C GLU A 102 15.62 -5.10 0.08
N SER A 103 16.01 -4.79 -1.15
CA SER A 103 17.22 -4.00 -1.42
C SER A 103 17.14 -2.57 -0.86
N CYS A 104 15.94 -2.08 -0.55
CA CYS A 104 15.71 -0.76 0.05
C CYS A 104 15.53 -0.83 1.57
N GLY A 105 15.75 -2.00 2.18
CA GLY A 105 15.68 -2.17 3.63
C GLY A 105 14.34 -2.62 4.17
N PHE A 106 13.36 -2.91 3.31
CA PHE A 106 12.07 -3.44 3.74
C PHE A 106 12.13 -4.94 3.95
N SER A 107 11.28 -5.45 4.85
CA SER A 107 11.16 -6.87 5.14
C SER A 107 9.76 -7.38 4.83
N GLU A 108 9.56 -8.70 4.90
CA GLU A 108 8.25 -9.29 4.69
C GLU A 108 7.18 -8.73 5.64
N LYS A 109 7.59 -8.31 6.83
CA LYS A 109 6.69 -7.71 7.83
C LYS A 109 6.07 -6.39 7.38
N ASP A 110 6.68 -5.72 6.41
CA ASP A 110 6.16 -4.46 5.88
C ASP A 110 5.00 -4.68 4.90
N PHE A 111 4.69 -5.93 4.57
CA PHE A 111 3.69 -6.25 3.56
C PHE A 111 2.50 -6.98 4.15
N LEU A 112 1.30 -6.55 3.76
CA LEU A 112 0.07 -7.29 3.93
C LEU A 112 -0.42 -7.68 2.54
N LEU A 113 -0.59 -8.98 2.30
CA LEU A 113 -1.06 -9.50 1.01
C LEU A 113 -2.52 -9.91 1.18
N VAL A 114 -3.40 -9.35 0.36
CA VAL A 114 -4.85 -9.59 0.42
C VAL A 114 -5.31 -10.23 -0.88
N ASP A 115 -6.00 -11.37 -0.79
CA ASP A 115 -6.54 -12.06 -1.96
C ASP A 115 -7.81 -11.33 -2.45
N ALA A 116 -7.82 -10.94 -3.72
CA ALA A 116 -8.96 -10.25 -4.32
C ALA A 116 -10.19 -11.15 -4.46
N LYS A 117 -10.02 -12.47 -4.41
CA LYS A 117 -11.10 -13.46 -4.63
C LYS A 117 -11.78 -13.91 -3.35
N VAL A 118 -11.16 -13.63 -2.18
CA VAL A 118 -11.66 -14.05 -0.88
C VAL A 118 -12.28 -12.84 -0.20
N GLU A 119 -13.42 -13.04 0.49
CA GLU A 119 -14.07 -11.96 1.22
C GLU A 119 -13.12 -11.35 2.25
N LEU A 120 -13.04 -10.02 2.28
CA LEU A 120 -12.18 -9.29 3.19
C LEU A 120 -12.79 -9.28 4.60
N GLN A 121 -11.99 -9.67 5.57
CA GLN A 121 -12.33 -9.54 6.99
C GLN A 121 -11.58 -8.34 7.55
N ALA A 122 -12.29 -7.43 8.22
CA ALA A 122 -11.69 -6.19 8.73
C ALA A 122 -10.47 -6.44 9.63
N GLN A 123 -10.50 -7.50 10.42
CA GLN A 123 -9.39 -7.84 11.31
C GLN A 123 -8.11 -8.24 10.56
N GLU A 124 -8.17 -8.58 9.28
CA GLU A 124 -6.98 -8.92 8.50
C GLU A 124 -6.05 -7.74 8.31
N LEU A 125 -6.54 -6.51 8.48
CA LEU A 125 -5.74 -5.30 8.34
C LEU A 125 -4.94 -4.98 9.61
N TRP A 126 -5.24 -5.64 10.70
CA TRP A 126 -4.63 -5.36 12.01
C TRP A 126 -3.93 -6.63 12.59
#